data_04a5ac5afd7d4c0cf1711f6753213183
#
_entry.id   04a5ac5afd7d4c0cf1711f6753213183
#
_cell.length_a   1.000
_cell.length_b   1.000
_cell.length_c   1.000
_cell.angle_alpha   90.00
_cell.angle_beta   90.00
_cell.angle_gamma   90.00
#
_symmetry.space_group_name_H-M   'P 1'
#
loop_
_entity.id
_entity.type
_entity.pdbx_description
1 polymer ?
#
loop_
_entity_poly.entity_id
_entity_poly.type
_entity_poly.pdbx_seq_one_letter_code
_entity_poly.pdbx_strand_id
1 'polypeptide(L)'
;MSDGEQRGQIVVRIIRAAMGYAAIPTGFPILLSERMAIIEPAFAWLIELATIPGRSHAAETIRTYGEHLHDWFDSLEQTGLDWRGVSEAEIAAWRNRMLSQPSPHTKRPYARSTVNDRVRTVCRFYAWAQDRGWIESLPFHFVDVRVGSGRRQSFLAHVDGRPGIVAANILTVAEHERLPRPLRVDQLRRVYAHLEMPYRLMAEWGLATGLRRKELCGLAV
;
A
#
# COMPACT_ATOMS: atom_id res chain seq x y z
N MET A 1 24.14 2.42 -32.28
CA MET A 1 24.01 3.34 -31.16
C MET A 1 22.59 3.84 -31.14
N SER A 2 21.74 3.22 -30.33
CA SER A 2 20.39 3.71 -30.03
C SER A 2 19.89 2.91 -28.82
N ASP A 3 20.49 3.16 -27.65
CA ASP A 3 19.93 2.79 -26.35
C ASP A 3 19.01 3.93 -25.90
N GLY A 4 17.85 3.99 -26.49
CA GLY A 4 16.83 4.98 -26.22
C GLY A 4 15.59 4.33 -25.65
N GLU A 5 15.35 4.56 -24.37
CA GLU A 5 14.01 4.59 -23.76
C GLU A 5 13.11 3.35 -23.94
N GLN A 6 13.44 2.24 -23.35
CA GLN A 6 12.41 1.32 -22.88
C GLN A 6 11.76 1.92 -21.63
N ARG A 7 10.90 2.91 -21.83
CA ARG A 7 9.87 3.29 -20.86
C ARG A 7 9.02 2.05 -20.67
N GLY A 8 9.06 1.45 -19.46
CA GLY A 8 8.28 0.29 -19.13
C GLY A 8 6.80 0.53 -19.50
N GLN A 9 6.35 -0.11 -20.57
CA GLN A 9 4.96 -0.09 -20.96
C GLN A 9 4.20 -0.86 -19.88
N ILE A 10 3.13 -0.29 -19.33
CA ILE A 10 2.26 -1.00 -18.38
C ILE A 10 1.63 -2.17 -19.14
N VAL A 11 1.90 -3.37 -18.68
CA VAL A 11 1.50 -4.62 -19.32
C VAL A 11 0.26 -5.20 -18.62
N VAL A 12 0.28 -5.22 -17.28
CA VAL A 12 -0.88 -5.61 -16.47
C VAL A 12 -1.91 -4.48 -16.41
N ARG A 13 -3.18 -4.82 -16.54
CA ARG A 13 -4.28 -3.86 -16.45
C ARG A 13 -5.09 -4.11 -15.19
N ILE A 14 -5.60 -3.04 -14.61
CA ILE A 14 -6.54 -3.11 -13.48
C ILE A 14 -7.89 -2.58 -13.94
N ILE A 15 -8.92 -3.41 -13.80
CA ILE A 15 -10.32 -3.02 -14.05
C ILE A 15 -11.10 -3.07 -12.75
N ARG A 16 -12.27 -2.46 -12.72
CA ARG A 16 -13.12 -2.43 -11.52
C ARG A 16 -14.45 -3.13 -11.84
N ALA A 17 -14.88 -4.01 -10.94
CA ALA A 17 -16.17 -4.68 -11.07
C ALA A 17 -17.30 -3.65 -11.10
N ALA A 18 -18.18 -3.76 -12.10
CA ALA A 18 -19.40 -2.98 -12.19
C ALA A 18 -20.46 -3.53 -11.19
N MET A 19 -21.56 -2.79 -11.03
CA MET A 19 -22.72 -3.26 -10.29
C MET A 19 -23.33 -4.50 -10.96
N GLY A 20 -23.80 -5.46 -10.18
CA GLY A 20 -24.58 -6.60 -10.67
C GLY A 20 -23.92 -7.98 -10.53
N TYR A 21 -22.73 -8.09 -9.99
CA TYR A 21 -22.09 -9.37 -9.70
C TYR A 21 -22.34 -9.75 -8.24
N ALA A 22 -23.25 -10.68 -7.97
CA ALA A 22 -23.72 -11.01 -6.60
C ALA A 22 -22.61 -11.43 -5.62
N ALA A 23 -21.51 -11.99 -6.13
CA ALA A 23 -20.39 -12.46 -5.30
C ALA A 23 -19.19 -11.48 -5.26
N ILE A 24 -19.20 -10.42 -6.07
CA ILE A 24 -18.07 -9.49 -6.18
C ILE A 24 -18.54 -8.09 -5.78
N PRO A 25 -17.92 -7.45 -4.77
CA PRO A 25 -18.30 -6.10 -4.38
C PRO A 25 -18.10 -5.08 -5.52
N THR A 26 -18.99 -4.11 -5.62
CA THR A 26 -18.87 -3.01 -6.57
C THR A 26 -17.56 -2.27 -6.39
N GLY A 27 -16.86 -1.99 -7.49
CA GLY A 27 -15.56 -1.32 -7.48
C GLY A 27 -14.39 -2.22 -7.10
N PHE A 28 -14.62 -3.53 -6.93
CA PHE A 28 -13.57 -4.51 -6.65
C PHE A 28 -12.50 -4.52 -7.76
N PRO A 29 -11.19 -4.47 -7.41
CA PRO A 29 -10.12 -4.46 -8.39
C PRO A 29 -9.87 -5.88 -8.95
N ILE A 30 -9.86 -5.98 -10.27
CA ILE A 30 -9.53 -7.21 -11.01
C ILE A 30 -8.29 -6.93 -11.85
N LEU A 31 -7.24 -7.71 -11.65
CA LEU A 31 -5.99 -7.60 -12.40
C LEU A 31 -6.04 -8.51 -13.61
N LEU A 32 -5.67 -7.97 -14.76
CA LEU A 32 -5.61 -8.68 -16.03
C LEU A 32 -4.17 -8.69 -16.56
N SER A 33 -3.71 -9.84 -16.98
CA SER A 33 -2.42 -10.02 -17.66
C SER A 33 -2.40 -9.32 -19.04
N GLU A 34 -1.25 -9.29 -19.68
CA GLU A 34 -1.11 -8.82 -21.07
C GLU A 34 -2.12 -9.49 -22.02
N ARG A 35 -2.39 -10.77 -21.79
CA ARG A 35 -3.34 -11.57 -22.60
C ARG A 35 -4.80 -11.38 -22.21
N MET A 36 -5.11 -10.38 -21.38
CA MET A 36 -6.46 -10.11 -20.87
C MET A 36 -7.06 -11.26 -20.04
N ALA A 37 -6.25 -12.16 -19.53
CA ALA A 37 -6.64 -13.18 -18.57
C ALA A 37 -6.58 -12.64 -17.14
N ILE A 38 -7.52 -13.08 -16.30
CA ILE A 38 -7.51 -12.74 -14.87
C ILE A 38 -6.24 -13.32 -14.23
N ILE A 39 -5.54 -12.52 -13.44
CA ILE A 39 -4.45 -12.99 -12.60
C ILE A 39 -5.07 -13.68 -11.39
N GLU A 40 -5.32 -14.99 -11.52
CA GLU A 40 -6.07 -15.79 -10.56
C GLU A 40 -5.59 -15.67 -9.11
N PRO A 41 -4.27 -15.76 -8.78
CA PRO A 41 -3.83 -15.67 -7.40
C PRO A 41 -4.12 -14.32 -6.76
N ALA A 42 -4.00 -13.22 -7.52
CA ALA A 42 -4.34 -11.90 -7.02
C ALA A 42 -5.85 -11.77 -6.79
N PHE A 43 -6.66 -12.27 -7.73
CA PHE A 43 -8.12 -12.28 -7.59
C PHE A 43 -8.58 -13.10 -6.37
N ALA A 44 -8.05 -14.32 -6.22
CA ALA A 44 -8.41 -15.21 -5.11
C ALA A 44 -8.07 -14.60 -3.73
N TRP A 45 -6.91 -13.98 -3.60
CA TRP A 45 -6.53 -13.30 -2.37
C TRP A 45 -7.42 -12.10 -2.06
N LEU A 46 -7.63 -11.22 -3.03
CA LEU A 46 -8.39 -9.99 -2.84
C LEU A 46 -9.88 -10.31 -2.55
N ILE A 47 -10.48 -11.30 -3.23
CA ILE A 47 -11.88 -11.66 -2.98
C ILE A 47 -12.04 -12.28 -1.60
N GLU A 48 -11.09 -13.10 -1.15
CA GLU A 48 -11.09 -13.64 0.20
C GLU A 48 -11.07 -12.52 1.24
N LEU A 49 -10.18 -11.53 1.09
CA LEU A 49 -10.11 -10.37 1.99
C LEU A 49 -11.38 -9.51 1.98
N ALA A 50 -12.11 -9.48 0.86
CA ALA A 50 -13.32 -8.68 0.71
C ALA A 50 -14.58 -9.38 1.25
N THR A 51 -14.61 -10.73 1.29
CA THR A 51 -15.83 -11.50 1.50
C THR A 51 -15.84 -12.35 2.78
N ILE A 52 -14.69 -12.57 3.44
CA ILE A 52 -14.67 -13.37 4.68
C ILE A 52 -15.49 -12.68 5.79
N PRO A 53 -16.54 -13.37 6.31
CA PRO A 53 -17.37 -12.81 7.37
C PRO A 53 -16.55 -12.48 8.64
N GLY A 54 -16.77 -11.30 9.21
CA GLY A 54 -16.12 -10.86 10.44
C GLY A 54 -14.65 -10.43 10.29
N ARG A 55 -14.07 -10.58 9.11
CA ARG A 55 -12.68 -10.17 8.78
C ARG A 55 -12.57 -9.40 7.47
N SER A 56 -13.69 -9.05 6.83
CA SER A 56 -13.69 -8.32 5.58
C SER A 56 -13.03 -6.95 5.74
N HIS A 57 -12.13 -6.65 4.82
CA HIS A 57 -11.50 -5.33 4.76
C HIS A 57 -12.42 -4.31 4.10
N ALA A 58 -12.28 -3.04 4.48
CA ALA A 58 -12.97 -1.93 3.81
C ALA A 58 -12.63 -1.90 2.31
N ALA A 59 -13.60 -1.51 1.48
CA ALA A 59 -13.45 -1.43 0.02
C ALA A 59 -12.20 -0.61 -0.41
N GLU A 60 -11.89 0.46 0.32
CA GLU A 60 -10.70 1.27 0.08
C GLU A 60 -9.38 0.52 0.34
N THR A 61 -9.35 -0.36 1.35
CA THR A 61 -8.18 -1.21 1.63
C THR A 61 -8.00 -2.23 0.52
N ILE A 62 -9.08 -2.86 0.05
CA ILE A 62 -9.04 -3.82 -1.07
C ILE A 62 -8.56 -3.14 -2.34
N ARG A 63 -9.03 -1.91 -2.62
CA ARG A 63 -8.57 -1.10 -3.73
C ARG A 63 -7.07 -0.85 -3.66
N THR A 64 -6.56 -0.42 -2.51
CA THR A 64 -5.15 -0.14 -2.28
C THR A 64 -4.29 -1.39 -2.46
N TYR A 65 -4.73 -2.53 -1.93
CA TYR A 65 -4.02 -3.80 -2.13
C TYR A 65 -4.02 -4.23 -3.59
N GLY A 66 -5.13 -4.02 -4.31
CA GLY A 66 -5.20 -4.25 -5.75
C GLY A 66 -4.18 -3.40 -6.53
N GLU A 67 -4.06 -2.12 -6.20
CA GLU A 67 -3.06 -1.22 -6.81
C GLU A 67 -1.61 -1.65 -6.49
N HIS A 68 -1.34 -2.12 -5.26
CA HIS A 68 -0.03 -2.63 -4.89
C HIS A 68 0.32 -3.93 -5.64
N LEU A 69 -0.63 -4.87 -5.74
CA LEU A 69 -0.43 -6.10 -6.51
C LEU A 69 -0.32 -5.84 -8.00
N HIS A 70 -1.07 -4.86 -8.54
CA HIS A 70 -0.94 -4.45 -9.94
C HIS A 70 0.51 -4.09 -10.26
N ASP A 71 1.13 -3.22 -9.48
CA ASP A 71 2.53 -2.82 -9.71
C ASP A 71 3.50 -4.00 -9.58
N TRP A 72 3.22 -4.94 -8.68
CA TRP A 72 4.02 -6.13 -8.52
C TRP A 72 3.91 -7.07 -9.74
N PHE A 73 2.69 -7.45 -10.13
CA PHE A 73 2.47 -8.33 -11.27
C PHE A 73 2.88 -7.71 -12.59
N ASP A 74 2.71 -6.40 -12.76
CA ASP A 74 3.22 -5.66 -13.92
C ASP A 74 4.75 -5.76 -14.01
N SER A 75 5.43 -5.62 -12.87
CA SER A 75 6.88 -5.85 -12.79
C SER A 75 7.29 -7.27 -13.17
N LEU A 76 6.54 -8.28 -12.75
CA LEU A 76 6.82 -9.68 -13.08
C LEU A 76 6.62 -9.96 -14.57
N GLU A 77 5.52 -9.50 -15.17
CA GLU A 77 5.27 -9.66 -16.60
C GLU A 77 6.33 -8.96 -17.45
N GLN A 78 6.75 -7.74 -17.08
CA GLN A 78 7.82 -7.03 -17.77
C GLN A 78 9.17 -7.78 -17.74
N THR A 79 9.41 -8.56 -16.69
CA THR A 79 10.65 -9.34 -16.55
C THR A 79 10.51 -10.80 -17.00
N GLY A 80 9.31 -11.23 -17.36
CA GLY A 80 9.02 -12.62 -17.75
C GLY A 80 9.14 -13.61 -16.59
N LEU A 81 9.01 -13.17 -15.35
CA LEU A 81 9.13 -14.01 -14.15
C LEU A 81 7.79 -14.63 -13.75
N ASP A 82 7.78 -15.92 -13.47
CA ASP A 82 6.65 -16.55 -12.80
C ASP A 82 6.64 -16.16 -11.32
N TRP A 83 5.51 -15.66 -10.85
CA TRP A 83 5.32 -15.24 -9.47
C TRP A 83 5.61 -16.35 -8.43
N ARG A 84 5.48 -17.63 -8.81
CA ARG A 84 5.80 -18.76 -7.93
C ARG A 84 7.30 -18.99 -7.74
N GLY A 85 8.09 -18.63 -8.73
CA GLY A 85 9.54 -18.83 -8.74
C GLY A 85 10.34 -17.62 -8.26
N VAL A 86 9.67 -16.58 -7.73
CA VAL A 86 10.33 -15.36 -7.25
C VAL A 86 11.18 -15.64 -6.02
N SER A 87 12.35 -15.00 -5.96
CA SER A 87 13.24 -14.98 -4.81
C SER A 87 13.18 -13.63 -4.08
N GLU A 88 13.82 -13.55 -2.91
CA GLU A 88 13.97 -12.31 -2.15
C GLU A 88 14.69 -11.22 -2.96
N ALA A 89 15.64 -11.61 -3.80
CA ALA A 89 16.41 -10.69 -4.62
C ALA A 89 15.53 -9.95 -5.64
N GLU A 90 14.55 -10.62 -6.26
CA GLU A 90 13.62 -9.99 -7.19
C GLU A 90 12.68 -8.99 -6.48
N ILE A 91 12.19 -9.35 -5.29
CA ILE A 91 11.37 -8.41 -4.48
C ILE A 91 12.22 -7.20 -4.06
N ALA A 92 13.47 -7.42 -3.67
CA ALA A 92 14.40 -6.33 -3.32
C ALA A 92 14.72 -5.44 -4.53
N ALA A 93 14.91 -6.02 -5.71
CA ALA A 93 15.12 -5.28 -6.94
C ALA A 93 13.92 -4.41 -7.32
N TRP A 94 12.69 -4.95 -7.23
CA TRP A 94 11.46 -4.21 -7.43
C TRP A 94 11.32 -3.05 -6.44
N ARG A 95 11.56 -3.28 -5.14
CA ARG A 95 11.59 -2.25 -4.11
C ARG A 95 12.60 -1.13 -4.44
N ASN A 96 13.82 -1.49 -4.80
CA ASN A 96 14.88 -0.53 -5.09
C ASN A 96 14.56 0.31 -6.33
N ARG A 97 13.91 -0.28 -7.33
CA ARG A 97 13.42 0.42 -8.52
C ARG A 97 12.42 1.52 -8.16
N MET A 98 11.46 1.23 -7.28
CA MET A 98 10.51 2.24 -6.78
C MET A 98 11.17 3.40 -6.03
N LEU A 99 12.28 3.15 -5.35
CA LEU A 99 13.03 4.17 -4.61
C LEU A 99 13.88 5.07 -5.53
N SER A 100 14.32 4.57 -6.68
CA SER A 100 15.23 5.25 -7.58
C SER A 100 14.57 5.84 -8.82
N GLN A 101 13.51 5.21 -9.32
CA GLN A 101 12.88 5.61 -10.56
C GLN A 101 11.63 6.48 -10.31
N PRO A 102 11.35 7.44 -11.21
CA PRO A 102 10.14 8.25 -11.14
C PRO A 102 8.87 7.40 -11.29
N SER A 103 7.94 7.60 -10.38
CA SER A 103 6.59 7.03 -10.51
C SER A 103 5.90 7.52 -11.79
N PRO A 104 5.14 6.66 -12.49
CA PRO A 104 4.37 7.07 -13.66
C PRO A 104 3.37 8.20 -13.36
N HIS A 105 2.86 8.25 -12.11
CA HIS A 105 1.83 9.20 -11.70
C HIS A 105 2.39 10.56 -11.24
N THR A 106 3.40 10.53 -10.35
CA THR A 106 3.91 11.74 -9.70
C THR A 106 5.17 12.30 -10.33
N LYS A 107 5.80 11.55 -11.27
CA LYS A 107 7.10 11.86 -11.90
C LYS A 107 8.24 12.03 -10.89
N ARG A 108 8.07 11.51 -9.67
CA ARG A 108 9.06 11.49 -8.59
C ARG A 108 9.16 10.06 -8.03
N PRO A 109 10.30 9.67 -7.46
CA PRO A 109 10.41 8.40 -6.74
C PRO A 109 9.36 8.31 -5.63
N TYR A 110 8.92 7.09 -5.34
CA TYR A 110 7.98 6.88 -4.24
C TYR A 110 8.59 7.21 -2.88
N ALA A 111 7.77 7.71 -1.97
CA ALA A 111 8.17 7.86 -0.57
C ALA A 111 8.47 6.48 0.05
N ARG A 112 9.42 6.42 0.99
CA ARG A 112 9.82 5.18 1.65
C ARG A 112 8.66 4.46 2.34
N SER A 113 7.76 5.21 2.97
CA SER A 113 6.53 4.65 3.56
C SER A 113 5.64 3.97 2.52
N THR A 114 5.44 4.62 1.37
CA THR A 114 4.66 4.04 0.25
C THR A 114 5.31 2.77 -0.28
N VAL A 115 6.64 2.76 -0.43
CA VAL A 115 7.38 1.56 -0.85
C VAL A 115 7.22 0.44 0.17
N ASN A 116 7.36 0.75 1.45
CA ASN A 116 7.17 -0.24 2.52
C ASN A 116 5.76 -0.81 2.55
N ASP A 117 4.73 0.02 2.33
CA ASP A 117 3.34 -0.45 2.30
C ASP A 117 3.09 -1.41 1.12
N ARG A 118 3.69 -1.13 -0.06
CA ARG A 118 3.65 -2.02 -1.21
C ARG A 118 4.36 -3.34 -0.94
N VAL A 119 5.58 -3.29 -0.40
CA VAL A 119 6.35 -4.48 -0.01
C VAL A 119 5.59 -5.32 1.02
N ARG A 120 5.04 -4.69 2.06
CA ARG A 120 4.22 -5.39 3.07
C ARG A 120 3.00 -6.07 2.46
N THR A 121 2.35 -5.44 1.48
CA THR A 121 1.21 -6.02 0.76
C THR A 121 1.63 -7.27 0.00
N VAL A 122 2.74 -7.20 -0.76
CA VAL A 122 3.29 -8.34 -1.50
C VAL A 122 3.69 -9.47 -0.55
N CYS A 123 4.34 -9.16 0.58
CA CYS A 123 4.68 -10.16 1.58
C CYS A 123 3.45 -10.84 2.19
N ARG A 124 2.37 -10.09 2.45
CA ARG A 124 1.09 -10.66 2.93
C ARG A 124 0.45 -11.57 1.88
N PHE A 125 0.52 -11.18 0.62
CA PHE A 125 0.04 -12.01 -0.48
C PHE A 125 0.80 -13.34 -0.55
N TYR A 126 2.12 -13.33 -0.48
CA TYR A 126 2.92 -14.56 -0.48
C TYR A 126 2.69 -15.42 0.76
N ALA A 127 2.54 -14.83 1.93
CA ALA A 127 2.19 -15.57 3.15
C ALA A 127 0.83 -16.27 3.02
N TRP A 128 -0.17 -15.59 2.46
CA TRP A 128 -1.46 -16.19 2.13
C TRP A 128 -1.31 -17.30 1.07
N ALA A 129 -0.52 -17.08 0.03
CA ALA A 129 -0.31 -18.06 -1.03
C ALA A 129 0.33 -19.35 -0.49
N GLN A 130 1.28 -19.24 0.44
CA GLN A 130 1.86 -20.40 1.13
C GLN A 130 0.82 -21.09 2.01
N ASP A 131 0.06 -20.37 2.82
CA ASP A 131 -0.99 -20.92 3.68
C ASP A 131 -2.06 -21.69 2.88
N ARG A 132 -2.33 -21.25 1.66
CA ARG A 132 -3.27 -21.90 0.72
C ARG A 132 -2.62 -22.97 -0.16
N GLY A 133 -1.34 -23.25 -0.02
CA GLY A 133 -0.63 -24.26 -0.80
C GLY A 133 -0.38 -23.89 -2.27
N TRP A 134 -0.45 -22.58 -2.61
CA TRP A 134 -0.13 -22.12 -3.96
C TRP A 134 1.36 -22.07 -4.24
N ILE A 135 2.16 -21.97 -3.17
CA ILE A 135 3.63 -22.03 -3.17
C ILE A 135 4.08 -22.89 -1.98
N GLU A 136 5.26 -23.52 -2.10
CA GLU A 136 5.81 -24.38 -1.04
C GLU A 136 6.51 -23.59 0.06
N SER A 137 7.21 -22.52 -0.30
CA SER A 137 7.99 -21.70 0.63
C SER A 137 7.86 -20.21 0.34
N LEU A 138 8.06 -19.41 1.38
CA LEU A 138 8.09 -17.95 1.23
C LEU A 138 9.33 -17.51 0.45
N PRO A 139 9.19 -16.54 -0.48
CA PRO A 139 10.33 -15.97 -1.20
C PRO A 139 11.15 -14.96 -0.37
N PHE A 140 10.91 -14.86 0.91
CA PHE A 140 11.60 -13.94 1.83
C PHE A 140 11.63 -14.52 3.24
N HIS A 141 12.48 -13.94 4.09
CA HIS A 141 12.57 -14.33 5.50
C HIS A 141 12.46 -13.12 6.43
N PHE A 142 12.14 -13.41 7.69
CA PHE A 142 12.13 -12.41 8.75
C PHE A 142 13.42 -12.51 9.55
N VAL A 143 13.93 -11.37 9.96
CA VAL A 143 15.10 -11.28 10.84
C VAL A 143 14.67 -10.71 12.19
N ASP A 144 15.11 -11.34 13.25
CA ASP A 144 14.91 -10.83 14.60
C ASP A 144 15.75 -9.57 14.83
N VAL A 145 15.08 -8.43 14.89
CA VAL A 145 15.72 -7.14 15.17
C VAL A 145 15.45 -6.75 16.62
N ARG A 146 16.52 -6.50 17.37
CA ARG A 146 16.39 -5.90 18.70
C ARG A 146 15.95 -4.44 18.53
N VAL A 147 14.74 -4.14 18.95
CA VAL A 147 14.28 -2.75 19.05
C VAL A 147 14.99 -2.17 20.28
N GLY A 148 15.97 -1.30 20.04
CA GLY A 148 16.67 -0.59 21.11
C GLY A 148 15.68 0.20 21.95
N SER A 149 15.86 0.19 23.27
CA SER A 149 15.02 0.85 24.27
C SER A 149 15.01 2.40 24.21
N GLY A 150 15.56 2.97 23.17
CA GLY A 150 15.68 4.41 22.98
C GLY A 150 14.66 4.97 22.01
N ARG A 151 13.49 5.23 22.46
CA ARG A 151 12.41 6.11 21.98
C ARG A 151 11.07 5.41 21.84
N ARG A 152 10.17 5.80 22.74
CA ARG A 152 8.78 5.36 22.92
C ARG A 152 8.63 3.98 23.55
N GLN A 153 9.01 3.86 24.81
CA GLN A 153 8.31 2.95 25.68
C GLN A 153 6.86 3.42 25.75
N SER A 154 5.94 2.61 25.20
CA SER A 154 4.52 2.75 25.52
C SER A 154 4.40 2.77 27.04
N PHE A 155 3.49 3.58 27.58
CA PHE A 155 3.22 3.66 29.03
C PHE A 155 3.03 2.27 29.70
N LEU A 156 2.68 1.25 28.92
CA LEU A 156 2.49 -0.13 29.34
C LEU A 156 3.63 -1.09 28.91
N ALA A 157 4.74 -0.60 28.36
CA ALA A 157 5.85 -1.45 27.91
C ALA A 157 6.50 -2.28 29.03
N HIS A 158 6.30 -1.90 30.29
CA HIS A 158 6.76 -2.64 31.46
C HIS A 158 5.87 -3.86 31.79
N VAL A 159 4.67 -3.96 31.23
CA VAL A 159 3.73 -5.08 31.42
C VAL A 159 3.99 -6.19 30.41
N ASP A 160 4.49 -5.85 29.22
CA ASP A 160 4.91 -6.81 28.20
C ASP A 160 6.35 -7.27 28.48
N GLY A 161 6.51 -8.25 29.34
CA GLY A 161 7.81 -8.80 29.78
C GLY A 161 8.64 -9.51 28.70
N ARG A 162 8.50 -9.16 27.43
CA ARG A 162 9.34 -9.64 26.33
C ARG A 162 10.41 -8.62 26.00
N PRO A 163 11.71 -8.96 26.09
CA PRO A 163 12.76 -8.09 25.59
C PRO A 163 12.49 -7.81 24.11
N GLY A 164 12.57 -6.56 23.69
CA GLY A 164 12.15 -6.01 22.41
C GLY A 164 12.80 -6.62 21.17
N ILE A 165 12.59 -7.91 20.95
CA ILE A 165 12.91 -8.60 19.71
C ILE A 165 11.63 -8.59 18.87
N VAL A 166 11.68 -7.93 17.74
CA VAL A 166 10.59 -7.90 16.76
C VAL A 166 11.07 -8.52 15.47
N ALA A 167 10.30 -9.46 14.96
CA ALA A 167 10.56 -10.00 13.63
C ALA A 167 10.38 -8.89 12.59
N ALA A 168 11.46 -8.43 12.01
CA ALA A 168 11.47 -7.41 10.97
C ALA A 168 11.59 -8.05 9.60
N ASN A 169 10.81 -7.58 8.65
CA ASN A 169 10.96 -7.96 7.26
C ASN A 169 12.20 -7.23 6.70
N ILE A 170 13.20 -7.99 6.29
CA ILE A 170 14.45 -7.48 5.72
C ILE A 170 14.23 -6.63 4.46
N LEU A 171 13.11 -6.82 3.78
CA LEU A 171 12.76 -6.09 2.56
C LEU A 171 12.28 -4.66 2.83
N THR A 172 11.92 -4.31 4.06
CA THR A 172 11.50 -2.94 4.38
C THR A 172 12.70 -2.01 4.54
N VAL A 173 12.52 -0.75 4.12
CA VAL A 173 13.55 0.29 4.25
C VAL A 173 13.28 1.18 5.46
N ALA A 174 14.33 1.70 6.09
CA ALA A 174 14.19 2.62 7.20
C ALA A 174 13.39 3.87 6.80
N GLU A 175 12.35 4.17 7.56
CA GLU A 175 11.53 5.36 7.37
C GLU A 175 12.02 6.49 8.28
N HIS A 176 12.11 7.69 7.72
CA HIS A 176 12.28 8.90 8.53
C HIS A 176 10.90 9.48 8.79
N GLU A 177 10.37 9.22 9.97
CA GLU A 177 9.09 9.80 10.38
C GLU A 177 9.24 11.32 10.50
N ARG A 178 8.70 12.04 9.53
CA ARG A 178 8.54 13.49 9.64
C ARG A 178 7.24 13.76 10.37
N LEU A 179 7.32 14.09 11.64
CA LEU A 179 6.15 14.55 12.38
C LEU A 179 5.55 15.78 11.68
N PRO A 180 4.23 15.77 11.44
CA PRO A 180 3.56 16.94 10.88
C PRO A 180 3.81 18.14 11.82
N ARG A 181 4.26 19.25 11.25
CA ARG A 181 4.39 20.50 12.01
C ARG A 181 3.03 21.17 12.06
N PRO A 182 2.47 21.42 13.23
CA PRO A 182 1.21 22.16 13.33
C PRO A 182 1.40 23.59 12.78
N LEU A 183 0.38 24.08 12.11
CA LEU A 183 0.38 25.47 11.64
C LEU A 183 0.33 26.41 12.86
N ARG A 184 1.14 27.46 12.84
CA ARG A 184 1.03 28.55 13.82
C ARG A 184 -0.21 29.39 13.53
N VAL A 185 -0.70 30.10 14.53
CA VAL A 185 -1.92 30.91 14.43
C VAL A 185 -1.83 31.94 13.30
N ASP A 186 -0.66 32.59 13.13
CA ASP A 186 -0.43 33.57 12.06
C ASP A 186 -0.47 32.91 10.65
N GLN A 187 0.03 31.71 10.51
CA GLN A 187 -0.05 30.92 9.27
C GLN A 187 -1.50 30.49 8.98
N LEU A 188 -2.20 30.04 10.02
CA LEU A 188 -3.59 29.64 9.90
C LEU A 188 -4.46 30.82 9.44
N ARG A 189 -4.29 32.02 10.03
CA ARG A 189 -5.01 33.24 9.63
C ARG A 189 -4.75 33.58 8.15
N ARG A 190 -3.52 33.46 7.69
CA ARG A 190 -3.17 33.65 6.25
C ARG A 190 -3.86 32.65 5.35
N VAL A 191 -3.90 31.36 5.73
CA VAL A 191 -4.62 30.35 4.96
C VAL A 191 -6.10 30.69 4.86
N TYR A 192 -6.75 31.03 5.97
CA TYR A 192 -8.17 31.41 5.98
C TYR A 192 -8.49 32.68 5.14
N ALA A 193 -7.59 33.62 5.07
CA ALA A 193 -7.77 34.82 4.26
C ALA A 193 -7.82 34.54 2.74
N HIS A 194 -7.27 33.38 2.30
CA HIS A 194 -7.21 32.97 0.88
C HIS A 194 -8.19 31.85 0.54
N LEU A 195 -8.88 31.27 1.53
CA LEU A 195 -9.85 30.22 1.29
C LEU A 195 -11.21 30.77 0.91
N GLU A 196 -11.71 30.37 -0.25
CA GLU A 196 -13.07 30.64 -0.70
C GLU A 196 -14.07 29.60 -0.16
N MET A 197 -15.37 29.96 -0.20
CA MET A 197 -16.44 29.00 0.11
C MET A 197 -16.55 27.94 -1.00
N PRO A 198 -16.80 26.66 -0.70
CA PRO A 198 -17.09 26.08 0.64
C PRO A 198 -15.84 25.66 1.43
N TYR A 199 -14.63 25.77 0.88
CA TYR A 199 -13.40 25.27 1.49
C TYR A 199 -13.07 25.94 2.83
N ARG A 200 -13.40 27.20 2.96
CA ARG A 200 -13.24 27.95 4.23
C ARG A 200 -14.08 27.32 5.33
N LEU A 201 -15.35 27.04 5.07
CA LEU A 201 -16.25 26.39 6.02
C LEU A 201 -15.76 25.00 6.40
N MET A 202 -15.31 24.20 5.42
CA MET A 202 -14.73 22.87 5.67
C MET A 202 -13.49 22.94 6.56
N ALA A 203 -12.61 23.94 6.34
CA ALA A 203 -11.42 24.13 7.16
C ALA A 203 -11.78 24.57 8.60
N GLU A 204 -12.76 25.46 8.78
CA GLU A 204 -13.28 25.88 10.09
C GLU A 204 -13.87 24.69 10.86
N TRP A 205 -14.70 23.87 10.21
CA TRP A 205 -15.26 22.68 10.81
C TRP A 205 -14.19 21.64 11.13
N GLY A 206 -13.23 21.40 10.22
CA GLY A 206 -12.11 20.49 10.47
C GLY A 206 -11.28 20.93 11.67
N LEU A 207 -11.04 22.22 11.84
CA LEU A 207 -10.30 22.78 12.98
C LEU A 207 -11.09 22.64 14.30
N ALA A 208 -12.39 22.91 14.26
CA ALA A 208 -13.25 22.88 15.44
C ALA A 208 -13.54 21.44 15.92
N THR A 209 -13.67 20.50 15.01
CA THR A 209 -14.12 19.14 15.31
C THR A 209 -13.02 18.07 15.23
N GLY A 210 -11.90 18.36 14.56
CA GLY A 210 -10.86 17.37 14.28
C GLY A 210 -11.25 16.32 13.24
N LEU A 211 -12.36 16.49 12.53
CA LEU A 211 -12.81 15.57 11.47
C LEU A 211 -11.82 15.52 10.32
N ARG A 212 -11.59 14.32 9.79
CA ARG A 212 -10.78 14.12 8.59
C ARG A 212 -11.53 14.61 7.35
N ARG A 213 -10.79 14.94 6.28
CA ARG A 213 -11.37 15.41 5.01
C ARG A 213 -12.52 14.51 4.52
N LYS A 214 -12.38 13.18 4.58
CA LYS A 214 -13.40 12.25 4.11
C LYS A 214 -14.67 12.30 4.97
N GLU A 215 -14.51 12.50 6.27
CA GLU A 215 -15.62 12.64 7.22
C GLU A 215 -16.35 13.97 7.00
N LEU A 216 -15.59 15.07 6.78
CA LEU A 216 -16.17 16.36 6.42
C LEU A 216 -16.95 16.33 5.11
N CYS A 217 -16.41 15.68 4.07
CA CYS A 217 -17.10 15.54 2.78
C CYS A 217 -18.32 14.58 2.84
N GLY A 218 -18.38 13.72 3.84
CA GLY A 218 -19.48 12.78 4.06
C GLY A 218 -20.59 13.30 4.98
N LEU A 219 -20.45 14.52 5.53
CA LEU A 219 -21.55 15.13 6.28
C LEU A 219 -22.71 15.42 5.32
N ALA A 220 -23.81 14.72 5.52
CA ALA A 220 -25.06 15.03 4.83
C ALA A 220 -25.63 16.32 5.41
N VAL A 221 -26.05 17.22 4.53
CA VAL A 221 -26.82 18.41 4.86
C VAL A 221 -28.30 18.03 4.96
#